data_eb040ecbec0c202f8822022b6f29a4a1
#
_entry.id   eb040ecbec0c202f8822022b6f29a4a1
#
_cell.length_a   1.000
_cell.length_b   1.000
_cell.length_c   1.000
_cell.angle_alpha   90.00
_cell.angle_beta   90.00
_cell.angle_gamma   90.00
#
_symmetry.space_group_name_H-M   'P 1'
#
loop_
_entity.id
_entity.type
_entity.pdbx_description
1 polymer ?
#
loop_
_entity_poly.entity_id
_entity_poly.type
_entity_poly.pdbx_seq_one_letter_code
_entity_poly.pdbx_strand_id
1 'polypeptide(L)'
;MKLISKSILIATGGALLLSGCAQKVRVRALKPAEVSRAALTKKIAVTQFKNDKPNISGKIEADLAKSKLRNKQYFTMISRQDLNKVLAEQKIGSSGLIDPSTATKVGKLLGAQAIISGRTGNASSNDTNFYESRTKCNKNNCWEVRVSCVKRVAGLDAEIRMIDTQRGDIIYADTINRTRSWKHCNDDSRYIPSTTMASQQLAADIADSFTAKLVPHYIYYNVELLDSPDIEYTDQQEDLLDNALKFIKHRRYDRASTLLTRLINQTNEKSYVPIYNLGVVTEALGQYEEAQALYKKADKLTIEPVEQINHAINHIDKIIQQNKQALNQIKK
;
A
#
# COMPACT_ATOMS: atom_id res chain seq x y z
N MET A 1 -77.12 26.22 8.93
CA MET A 1 -75.70 26.61 9.23
C MET A 1 -74.77 25.50 8.74
N LYS A 2 -74.13 25.69 7.59
CA LYS A 2 -73.15 24.71 7.00
C LYS A 2 -71.76 25.14 7.38
N LEU A 3 -71.04 24.30 8.10
CA LEU A 3 -69.62 24.43 8.39
C LEU A 3 -68.82 23.82 7.22
N ILE A 4 -68.02 24.66 6.58
CA ILE A 4 -67.13 24.27 5.51
C ILE A 4 -65.78 23.94 6.15
N SER A 5 -65.38 22.65 6.09
CA SER A 5 -64.07 22.19 6.50
C SER A 5 -63.07 22.45 5.36
N LYS A 6 -62.03 23.26 5.61
CA LYS A 6 -60.90 23.47 4.71
C LYS A 6 -59.84 22.42 5.00
N SER A 7 -59.67 21.46 4.07
CA SER A 7 -58.53 20.52 4.08
C SER A 7 -57.29 21.22 3.54
N ILE A 8 -56.28 21.33 4.40
CA ILE A 8 -54.92 21.79 4.00
C ILE A 8 -54.14 20.58 3.52
N LEU A 9 -53.85 20.53 2.21
CA LEU A 9 -52.88 19.58 1.64
C LEU A 9 -51.47 20.09 1.94
N ILE A 10 -50.77 19.38 2.80
CA ILE A 10 -49.33 19.58 3.03
C ILE A 10 -48.60 18.75 1.96
N ALA A 11 -48.04 19.42 0.93
CA ALA A 11 -47.15 18.81 -0.04
C ALA A 11 -45.76 18.67 0.61
N THR A 12 -45.45 17.46 1.10
CA THR A 12 -44.11 17.10 1.51
C THR A 12 -43.23 16.88 0.25
N GLY A 13 -42.51 17.94 -0.14
CA GLY A 13 -41.45 17.85 -1.14
C GLY A 13 -40.30 16.99 -0.61
N GLY A 14 -40.25 15.73 -1.03
CA GLY A 14 -39.09 14.87 -0.79
C GLY A 14 -37.92 15.37 -1.59
N ALA A 15 -36.94 16.00 -0.93
CA ALA A 15 -35.64 16.25 -1.48
C ALA A 15 -34.94 14.90 -1.68
N LEU A 16 -34.96 14.39 -2.91
CA LEU A 16 -34.09 13.30 -3.35
C LEU A 16 -32.66 13.82 -3.27
N LEU A 17 -31.95 13.48 -2.19
CA LEU A 17 -30.49 13.59 -2.12
C LEU A 17 -29.91 12.59 -3.14
N LEU A 18 -29.72 13.05 -4.37
CA LEU A 18 -28.88 12.39 -5.35
C LEU A 18 -27.44 12.52 -4.81
N SER A 19 -27.03 11.59 -3.96
CA SER A 19 -25.60 11.39 -3.68
C SER A 19 -24.95 10.88 -4.96
N GLY A 20 -24.59 11.79 -5.85
CA GLY A 20 -23.73 11.48 -6.99
C GLY A 20 -22.45 10.88 -6.45
N CYS A 21 -22.12 9.66 -6.85
CA CYS A 21 -20.79 9.10 -6.57
C CYS A 21 -19.76 9.98 -7.28
N ALA A 22 -19.06 10.83 -6.52
CA ALA A 22 -17.99 11.68 -7.06
C ALA A 22 -17.01 10.82 -7.87
N GLN A 23 -16.75 11.22 -9.11
CA GLN A 23 -15.84 10.49 -9.98
C GLN A 23 -14.41 10.62 -9.43
N LYS A 24 -13.67 9.48 -9.37
CA LYS A 24 -12.32 9.41 -8.83
C LYS A 24 -11.32 8.96 -9.88
N VAL A 25 -10.15 9.57 -9.85
CA VAL A 25 -8.99 9.16 -10.67
C VAL A 25 -8.02 8.36 -9.82
N ARG A 26 -7.67 7.17 -10.29
CA ARG A 26 -6.64 6.35 -9.65
C ARG A 26 -5.26 6.81 -10.11
N VAL A 27 -4.51 7.40 -9.20
CA VAL A 27 -3.14 7.89 -9.41
C VAL A 27 -2.14 6.86 -8.92
N ARG A 28 -0.97 6.79 -9.58
CA ARG A 28 0.14 5.93 -9.21
C ARG A 28 1.35 6.78 -8.85
N ALA A 29 1.88 6.67 -7.64
CA ALA A 29 3.08 7.35 -7.20
C ALA A 29 4.16 6.38 -6.72
N LEU A 30 5.42 6.77 -6.85
CA LEU A 30 6.55 6.01 -6.37
C LEU A 30 6.88 6.43 -4.93
N LYS A 31 6.79 5.47 -4.00
CA LYS A 31 7.16 5.64 -2.59
C LYS A 31 8.59 5.13 -2.34
N PRO A 32 9.42 5.84 -1.56
CA PRO A 32 10.75 5.36 -1.21
C PRO A 32 10.67 4.12 -0.31
N ALA A 33 11.74 3.33 -0.33
CA ALA A 33 11.96 2.31 0.68
C ALA A 33 12.06 2.96 2.07
N GLU A 34 11.50 2.29 3.09
CA GLU A 34 11.53 2.78 4.47
C GLU A 34 12.98 2.86 4.99
N VAL A 35 13.78 1.82 4.68
CA VAL A 35 15.20 1.76 5.04
C VAL A 35 16.04 2.27 3.87
N SER A 36 16.22 3.58 3.78
CA SER A 36 16.88 4.25 2.63
C SER A 36 18.27 3.69 2.33
N ARG A 37 19.09 3.40 3.34
CA ARG A 37 20.44 2.84 3.14
C ARG A 37 20.40 1.42 2.59
N ALA A 38 19.45 0.59 3.02
CA ALA A 38 19.25 -0.75 2.48
C ALA A 38 18.86 -0.71 0.99
N ALA A 39 18.03 0.25 0.58
CA ALA A 39 17.64 0.43 -0.81
C ALA A 39 18.83 0.78 -1.74
N LEU A 40 19.89 1.35 -1.20
CA LEU A 40 21.12 1.68 -1.96
C LEU A 40 22.04 0.48 -2.13
N THR A 41 21.94 -0.56 -1.30
CA THR A 41 22.71 -1.80 -1.44
C THR A 41 22.05 -2.68 -2.50
N LYS A 42 22.80 -3.10 -3.51
CA LYS A 42 22.27 -3.90 -4.63
C LYS A 42 22.68 -5.38 -4.58
N LYS A 43 23.81 -5.68 -3.98
CA LYS A 43 24.35 -7.03 -3.84
C LYS A 43 24.22 -7.50 -2.41
N ILE A 44 23.32 -8.45 -2.15
CA ILE A 44 22.90 -8.86 -0.80
C ILE A 44 23.15 -10.36 -0.61
N ALA A 45 23.65 -10.73 0.58
CA ALA A 45 23.71 -12.10 1.06
C ALA A 45 22.75 -12.28 2.24
N VAL A 46 22.10 -13.44 2.33
CA VAL A 46 21.22 -13.82 3.45
C VAL A 46 21.77 -15.07 4.10
N THR A 47 22.12 -14.98 5.39
CA THR A 47 22.58 -16.14 6.16
C THR A 47 21.42 -17.05 6.54
N GLN A 48 21.70 -18.28 6.91
CA GLN A 48 20.73 -19.12 7.58
C GLN A 48 20.42 -18.50 8.96
N PHE A 49 19.14 -18.26 9.28
CA PHE A 49 18.77 -17.76 10.59
C PHE A 49 18.90 -18.87 11.64
N LYS A 50 19.24 -18.51 12.87
CA LYS A 50 19.23 -19.46 13.97
C LYS A 50 17.79 -19.91 14.27
N ASN A 51 17.57 -21.20 14.54
CA ASN A 51 16.27 -21.79 14.84
C ASN A 51 15.22 -21.63 13.70
N ASP A 52 15.63 -21.49 12.48
CA ASP A 52 14.78 -21.15 11.33
C ASP A 52 14.03 -22.37 10.75
N LYS A 53 13.29 -23.08 11.59
CA LYS A 53 12.42 -24.19 11.14
C LYS A 53 11.38 -23.77 10.11
N PRO A 54 10.72 -22.59 10.24
CA PRO A 54 9.75 -22.11 9.24
C PRO A 54 10.38 -21.52 7.98
N ASN A 55 11.71 -21.47 7.87
CA ASN A 55 12.49 -21.01 6.72
C ASN A 55 12.27 -19.53 6.36
N ILE A 56 12.28 -18.64 7.36
CA ILE A 56 12.16 -17.18 7.16
C ILE A 56 13.29 -16.66 6.28
N SER A 57 14.55 -17.09 6.54
CA SER A 57 15.73 -16.67 5.76
C SER A 57 15.60 -17.02 4.27
N GLY A 58 15.10 -18.23 3.96
CA GLY A 58 14.87 -18.65 2.57
C GLY A 58 13.74 -17.87 1.90
N LYS A 59 12.68 -17.51 2.64
CA LYS A 59 11.60 -16.68 2.12
C LYS A 59 12.08 -15.24 1.83
N ILE A 60 12.85 -14.63 2.74
CA ILE A 60 13.49 -13.31 2.53
C ILE A 60 14.36 -13.33 1.27
N GLU A 61 15.21 -14.36 1.12
CA GLU A 61 16.07 -14.50 -0.06
C GLU A 61 15.25 -14.59 -1.35
N ALA A 62 14.17 -15.39 -1.35
CA ALA A 62 13.29 -15.55 -2.50
C ALA A 62 12.53 -14.25 -2.83
N ASP A 63 12.06 -13.50 -1.84
CA ASP A 63 11.32 -12.26 -2.03
C ASP A 63 12.24 -11.14 -2.55
N LEU A 64 13.45 -11.03 -2.02
CA LEU A 64 14.46 -10.09 -2.53
C LEU A 64 14.87 -10.44 -3.97
N ALA A 65 15.05 -11.73 -4.28
CA ALA A 65 15.36 -12.20 -5.63
C ALA A 65 14.22 -11.91 -6.64
N LYS A 66 12.97 -11.88 -6.19
CA LYS A 66 11.81 -11.55 -7.03
C LYS A 66 11.53 -10.05 -7.11
N SER A 67 12.13 -9.25 -6.24
CA SER A 67 11.86 -7.81 -6.16
C SER A 67 12.24 -7.10 -7.45
N LYS A 68 11.26 -6.47 -8.10
CA LYS A 68 11.44 -5.72 -9.34
C LYS A 68 10.94 -4.29 -9.20
N LEU A 69 11.67 -3.38 -9.81
CA LEU A 69 11.23 -2.01 -9.99
C LEU A 69 11.36 -1.63 -11.46
N ARG A 70 10.31 -1.07 -12.07
CA ARG A 70 10.28 -0.75 -13.53
C ARG A 70 10.68 -1.96 -14.40
N ASN A 71 10.20 -3.16 -14.06
CA ASN A 71 10.48 -4.44 -14.70
C ASN A 71 11.95 -4.90 -14.65
N LYS A 72 12.83 -4.22 -13.92
CA LYS A 72 14.20 -4.62 -13.67
C LYS A 72 14.33 -5.21 -12.27
N GLN A 73 15.14 -6.26 -12.12
CA GLN A 73 15.48 -6.82 -10.82
C GLN A 73 16.16 -5.76 -9.97
N TYR A 74 15.70 -5.63 -8.71
CA TYR A 74 16.18 -4.56 -7.83
C TYR A 74 17.46 -4.97 -7.07
N PHE A 75 17.54 -6.23 -6.61
CA PHE A 75 18.70 -6.79 -5.91
C PHE A 75 19.34 -7.93 -6.68
N THR A 76 20.64 -8.07 -6.51
CA THR A 76 21.41 -9.25 -6.91
C THR A 76 21.71 -10.06 -5.67
N MET A 77 21.26 -11.31 -5.62
CA MET A 77 21.49 -12.19 -4.48
C MET A 77 22.82 -12.94 -4.62
N ILE A 78 23.60 -12.96 -3.55
CA ILE A 78 24.75 -13.85 -3.41
C ILE A 78 24.24 -15.25 -3.05
N SER A 79 24.76 -16.28 -3.70
CA SER A 79 24.31 -17.64 -3.44
C SER A 79 24.62 -18.04 -1.99
N ARG A 80 23.68 -18.71 -1.36
CA ARG A 80 23.87 -19.23 0.00
C ARG A 80 25.01 -20.26 0.08
N GLN A 81 25.23 -20.98 -0.99
CA GLN A 81 26.32 -21.94 -1.06
C GLN A 81 27.70 -21.25 -0.97
N ASP A 82 27.90 -20.17 -1.72
CA ASP A 82 29.14 -19.40 -1.68
C ASP A 82 29.32 -18.71 -0.33
N LEU A 83 28.24 -18.15 0.22
CA LEU A 83 28.26 -17.59 1.55
C LEU A 83 28.68 -18.62 2.61
N ASN A 84 28.10 -19.81 2.59
CA ASN A 84 28.43 -20.87 3.55
C ASN A 84 29.87 -21.37 3.41
N LYS A 85 30.42 -21.45 2.20
CA LYS A 85 31.82 -21.79 1.98
C LYS A 85 32.75 -20.76 2.64
N VAL A 86 32.53 -19.48 2.41
CA VAL A 86 33.34 -18.41 3.00
C VAL A 86 33.21 -18.39 4.53
N LEU A 87 32.01 -18.58 5.07
CA LEU A 87 31.80 -18.67 6.52
C LEU A 87 32.58 -19.84 7.13
N ALA A 88 32.57 -21.02 6.49
CA ALA A 88 33.28 -22.20 6.95
C ALA A 88 34.80 -21.98 6.90
N GLU A 89 35.36 -21.43 5.80
CA GLU A 89 36.77 -21.09 5.66
C GLU A 89 37.24 -20.11 6.75
N GLN A 90 36.40 -19.16 7.13
CA GLN A 90 36.67 -18.20 8.19
C GLN A 90 36.41 -18.75 9.60
N LYS A 91 36.05 -20.03 9.74
CA LYS A 91 35.63 -20.68 11.02
C LYS A 91 34.52 -19.95 11.74
N ILE A 92 33.60 -19.32 10.99
CA ILE A 92 32.45 -18.60 11.49
C ILE A 92 31.24 -19.52 11.44
N GLY A 93 30.40 -19.48 12.44
CA GLY A 93 29.14 -20.24 12.45
C GLY A 93 28.23 -19.83 11.28
N SER A 94 27.68 -20.82 10.59
CA SER A 94 26.87 -20.60 9.38
C SER A 94 25.46 -20.07 9.64
N SER A 95 25.07 -19.89 10.90
CA SER A 95 23.71 -19.45 11.27
C SER A 95 23.70 -18.46 12.44
N GLY A 96 22.64 -17.65 12.47
CA GLY A 96 22.40 -16.69 13.52
C GLY A 96 22.78 -15.26 13.15
N LEU A 97 22.92 -14.44 14.20
CA LEU A 97 23.33 -13.05 14.06
C LEU A 97 24.83 -12.97 13.81
N ILE A 98 25.22 -12.22 12.81
CA ILE A 98 26.62 -11.91 12.48
C ILE A 98 26.95 -10.53 13.07
N ASP A 99 28.13 -10.38 13.63
CA ASP A 99 28.64 -9.08 14.07
C ASP A 99 29.18 -8.25 12.90
N PRO A 100 29.24 -6.91 13.02
CA PRO A 100 29.66 -6.03 11.95
C PRO A 100 31.07 -6.29 11.40
N SER A 101 32.01 -6.67 12.25
CA SER A 101 33.39 -6.93 11.83
C SER A 101 33.49 -8.19 10.97
N THR A 102 32.77 -9.22 11.33
CA THR A 102 32.60 -10.46 10.59
C THR A 102 31.90 -10.19 9.24
N ALA A 103 30.80 -9.43 9.27
CA ALA A 103 30.09 -9.06 8.04
C ALA A 103 30.97 -8.32 7.03
N THR A 104 31.84 -7.42 7.51
CA THR A 104 32.79 -6.70 6.67
C THR A 104 33.80 -7.63 5.99
N LYS A 105 34.37 -8.60 6.73
CA LYS A 105 35.31 -9.58 6.19
C LYS A 105 34.64 -10.47 5.12
N VAL A 106 33.52 -11.06 5.47
CA VAL A 106 32.73 -11.95 4.58
C VAL A 106 32.23 -11.18 3.36
N GLY A 107 31.75 -9.96 3.55
CA GLY A 107 31.28 -9.10 2.47
C GLY A 107 32.34 -8.77 1.44
N LYS A 108 33.59 -8.48 1.88
CA LYS A 108 34.73 -8.26 0.97
C LYS A 108 35.01 -9.48 0.12
N LEU A 109 35.03 -10.68 0.72
CA LEU A 109 35.33 -11.92 -0.01
C LEU A 109 34.25 -12.27 -1.04
N LEU A 110 32.98 -11.98 -0.75
CA LEU A 110 31.84 -12.28 -1.62
C LEU A 110 31.50 -11.13 -2.58
N GLY A 111 32.04 -9.94 -2.38
CA GLY A 111 31.61 -8.74 -3.06
C GLY A 111 30.17 -8.36 -2.72
N ALA A 112 29.68 -8.77 -1.54
CA ALA A 112 28.36 -8.37 -1.03
C ALA A 112 28.45 -6.95 -0.47
N GLN A 113 27.40 -6.14 -0.71
CA GLN A 113 27.28 -4.79 -0.14
C GLN A 113 26.55 -4.80 1.20
N ALA A 114 25.71 -5.79 1.40
CA ALA A 114 25.07 -6.00 2.69
C ALA A 114 24.86 -7.49 3.00
N ILE A 115 24.85 -7.82 4.29
CA ILE A 115 24.51 -9.14 4.80
C ILE A 115 23.30 -9.04 5.70
N ILE A 116 22.28 -9.89 5.43
CA ILE A 116 21.11 -10.07 6.29
C ILE A 116 21.34 -11.32 7.13
N SER A 117 21.19 -11.18 8.45
CA SER A 117 21.33 -12.25 9.42
C SER A 117 20.20 -12.17 10.44
N GLY A 118 19.91 -13.28 11.14
CA GLY A 118 18.81 -13.26 12.10
C GLY A 118 18.68 -14.53 12.93
N ARG A 119 17.68 -14.50 13.79
CA ARG A 119 17.21 -15.68 14.51
C ARG A 119 15.69 -15.69 14.56
N THR A 120 15.12 -16.88 14.49
CA THR A 120 13.68 -17.10 14.61
C THR A 120 13.36 -17.49 16.05
N GLY A 121 12.32 -16.89 16.61
CA GLY A 121 11.77 -17.31 17.90
C GLY A 121 10.98 -18.63 17.77
N ASN A 122 10.49 -19.11 18.89
CA ASN A 122 9.69 -20.31 18.90
C ASN A 122 8.28 -20.02 18.39
N ALA A 123 7.82 -20.79 17.42
CA ALA A 123 6.43 -20.73 16.97
C ALA A 123 5.50 -21.19 18.12
N SER A 124 4.52 -20.35 18.44
CA SER A 124 3.46 -20.66 19.40
C SER A 124 2.17 -20.99 18.68
N SER A 125 1.37 -21.90 19.24
CA SER A 125 0.03 -22.19 18.75
C SER A 125 -0.87 -22.63 19.89
N ASN A 126 -2.04 -22.03 20.01
CA ASN A 126 -3.02 -22.36 21.05
C ASN A 126 -4.41 -22.52 20.42
N ASP A 127 -5.09 -23.62 20.76
CA ASP A 127 -6.43 -23.92 20.30
C ASP A 127 -7.42 -23.71 21.45
N THR A 128 -8.50 -23.01 21.16
CA THR A 128 -9.61 -22.78 22.10
C THR A 128 -10.89 -23.31 21.51
N ASN A 129 -11.55 -24.22 22.23
CA ASN A 129 -12.87 -24.72 21.85
C ASN A 129 -13.97 -23.83 22.43
N PHE A 130 -15.00 -23.59 21.65
CA PHE A 130 -16.16 -22.79 22.07
C PHE A 130 -17.40 -23.19 21.23
N TYR A 131 -18.56 -22.64 21.62
CA TYR A 131 -19.82 -22.86 20.90
C TYR A 131 -20.34 -21.54 20.36
N GLU A 132 -20.91 -21.59 19.14
CA GLU A 132 -21.67 -20.48 18.55
C GLU A 132 -23.13 -20.89 18.39
N SER A 133 -24.06 -20.00 18.74
CA SER A 133 -25.47 -20.15 18.38
C SER A 133 -25.67 -19.76 16.93
N ARG A 134 -26.39 -20.61 16.19
CA ARG A 134 -26.78 -20.39 14.81
C ARG A 134 -28.25 -20.60 14.63
N THR A 135 -28.93 -19.68 13.93
CA THR A 135 -30.31 -19.88 13.55
C THR A 135 -30.37 -20.73 12.27
N LYS A 136 -31.05 -21.88 12.35
CA LYS A 136 -31.39 -22.70 11.19
C LYS A 136 -32.87 -22.56 10.91
N CYS A 137 -33.25 -22.39 9.65
CA CYS A 137 -34.64 -22.26 9.22
C CYS A 137 -35.00 -23.34 8.22
N ASN A 138 -36.19 -23.90 8.35
CA ASN A 138 -36.81 -24.77 7.35
C ASN A 138 -38.20 -24.21 7.04
N LYS A 139 -38.40 -23.70 5.82
CA LYS A 139 -39.61 -22.99 5.36
C LYS A 139 -40.01 -21.85 6.33
N ASN A 140 -40.98 -22.09 7.24
CA ASN A 140 -41.49 -21.07 8.15
C ASN A 140 -41.06 -21.28 9.61
N ASN A 141 -40.23 -22.29 9.91
CA ASN A 141 -39.77 -22.57 11.27
C ASN A 141 -38.25 -22.30 11.38
N CYS A 142 -37.91 -21.43 12.34
CA CYS A 142 -36.49 -21.15 12.66
C CYS A 142 -36.23 -21.59 14.11
N TRP A 143 -35.05 -22.21 14.32
CA TRP A 143 -34.62 -22.63 15.66
C TRP A 143 -33.13 -22.40 15.83
N GLU A 144 -32.68 -22.18 17.06
CA GLU A 144 -31.28 -22.05 17.39
C GLU A 144 -30.62 -23.42 17.57
N VAL A 145 -29.43 -23.57 17.01
CA VAL A 145 -28.54 -24.70 17.22
C VAL A 145 -27.19 -24.22 17.73
N ARG A 146 -26.62 -24.96 18.69
CA ARG A 146 -25.26 -24.73 19.17
C ARG A 146 -24.28 -25.53 18.31
N VAL A 147 -23.36 -24.85 17.64
CA VAL A 147 -22.34 -25.44 16.79
C VAL A 147 -21.00 -25.40 17.52
N SER A 148 -20.31 -26.53 17.59
CA SER A 148 -18.97 -26.63 18.17
C SER A 148 -17.96 -26.00 17.22
N CYS A 149 -17.12 -25.13 17.75
CA CYS A 149 -16.10 -24.38 17.03
C CYS A 149 -14.74 -24.49 17.72
N VAL A 150 -13.68 -24.41 16.92
CA VAL A 150 -12.29 -24.30 17.38
C VAL A 150 -11.70 -23.00 16.83
N LYS A 151 -11.01 -22.25 17.68
CA LYS A 151 -10.19 -21.10 17.32
C LYS A 151 -8.73 -21.41 17.59
N ARG A 152 -7.89 -21.38 16.55
CA ARG A 152 -6.45 -21.46 16.65
C ARG A 152 -5.85 -20.05 16.60
N VAL A 153 -4.99 -19.74 17.55
CA VAL A 153 -4.14 -18.53 17.51
C VAL A 153 -2.70 -19.00 17.44
N ALA A 154 -1.97 -18.58 16.41
CA ALA A 154 -0.54 -18.87 16.29
C ALA A 154 0.26 -17.59 16.19
N GLY A 155 1.46 -17.60 16.80
CA GLY A 155 2.40 -16.50 16.82
C GLY A 155 3.80 -16.96 16.41
N LEU A 156 4.55 -16.05 15.78
CA LEU A 156 5.94 -16.22 15.40
C LEU A 156 6.64 -14.87 15.42
N ASP A 157 7.90 -14.86 15.88
CA ASP A 157 8.76 -13.69 15.81
C ASP A 157 10.11 -14.00 15.15
N ALA A 158 10.77 -12.98 14.64
CA ALA A 158 12.12 -13.06 14.13
C ALA A 158 12.87 -11.76 14.40
N GLU A 159 14.06 -11.88 15.00
CA GLU A 159 15.05 -10.81 15.05
C GLU A 159 15.84 -10.81 13.75
N ILE A 160 15.85 -9.67 13.03
CA ILE A 160 16.50 -9.52 11.73
C ILE A 160 17.44 -8.33 11.80
N ARG A 161 18.68 -8.53 11.34
CA ARG A 161 19.68 -7.47 11.17
C ARG A 161 20.19 -7.42 9.73
N MET A 162 20.39 -6.22 9.25
CA MET A 162 21.07 -5.97 7.98
C MET A 162 22.29 -5.09 8.24
N ILE A 163 23.46 -5.52 7.80
CA ILE A 163 24.73 -4.88 8.02
C ILE A 163 25.33 -4.45 6.68
N ASP A 164 25.74 -3.19 6.59
CA ASP A 164 26.53 -2.66 5.48
C ASP A 164 27.96 -3.19 5.58
N THR A 165 28.39 -3.95 4.59
CA THR A 165 29.69 -4.61 4.61
C THR A 165 30.85 -3.68 4.28
N GLN A 166 30.58 -2.54 3.67
CA GLN A 166 31.61 -1.54 3.33
C GLN A 166 31.95 -0.68 4.54
N ARG A 167 30.93 -0.30 5.30
CA ARG A 167 31.07 0.58 6.47
C ARG A 167 31.20 -0.19 7.79
N GLY A 168 30.72 -1.41 7.83
CA GLY A 168 30.68 -2.22 9.04
C GLY A 168 29.68 -1.72 10.08
N ASP A 169 28.56 -1.12 9.66
CA ASP A 169 27.52 -0.65 10.57
C ASP A 169 26.15 -1.33 10.29
N ILE A 170 25.32 -1.37 11.30
CA ILE A 170 23.98 -1.93 11.21
C ILE A 170 23.06 -0.88 10.57
N ILE A 171 22.48 -1.22 9.42
CA ILE A 171 21.53 -0.34 8.71
C ILE A 171 20.08 -0.68 8.99
N TYR A 172 19.81 -1.84 9.57
CA TYR A 172 18.50 -2.26 10.06
C TYR A 172 18.67 -3.28 11.17
N ALA A 173 17.91 -3.12 12.26
CA ALA A 173 17.76 -4.11 13.31
C ALA A 173 16.36 -3.98 13.93
N ASP A 174 15.59 -5.06 13.90
CA ASP A 174 14.22 -5.08 14.44
C ASP A 174 13.80 -6.52 14.77
N THR A 175 12.82 -6.65 15.67
CA THR A 175 12.12 -7.90 15.91
C THR A 175 10.70 -7.81 15.38
N ILE A 176 10.44 -8.57 14.33
CA ILE A 176 9.13 -8.59 13.68
C ILE A 176 8.29 -9.70 14.29
N ASN A 177 7.18 -9.32 14.92
CA ASN A 177 6.20 -10.24 15.49
C ASN A 177 4.98 -10.35 14.57
N ARG A 178 4.48 -11.58 14.38
CA ARG A 178 3.24 -11.85 13.66
C ARG A 178 2.37 -12.81 14.43
N THR A 179 1.09 -12.49 14.47
CA THR A 179 0.05 -13.33 15.07
C THR A 179 -1.10 -13.44 14.10
N ARG A 180 -1.64 -14.64 13.95
CA ARG A 180 -2.82 -14.90 13.11
C ARG A 180 -3.78 -15.83 13.81
N SER A 181 -5.07 -15.65 13.59
CA SER A 181 -6.10 -16.53 14.12
C SER A 181 -6.92 -17.14 12.99
N TRP A 182 -7.30 -18.41 13.18
CA TRP A 182 -8.22 -19.15 12.32
C TRP A 182 -9.37 -19.69 13.16
N LYS A 183 -10.53 -19.76 12.58
CA LYS A 183 -11.71 -20.33 13.20
C LYS A 183 -12.32 -21.37 12.26
N HIS A 184 -12.74 -22.49 12.82
CA HIS A 184 -13.51 -23.51 12.15
C HIS A 184 -14.65 -23.95 13.04
N CYS A 185 -15.84 -24.10 12.48
CA CYS A 185 -17.00 -24.70 13.13
C CYS A 185 -17.42 -25.96 12.38
N ASN A 186 -18.04 -26.94 13.06
CA ASN A 186 -18.41 -28.22 12.47
C ASN A 186 -19.36 -28.10 11.26
N ASP A 187 -20.04 -26.98 11.11
CA ASP A 187 -20.90 -26.67 9.97
C ASP A 187 -20.22 -25.80 8.88
N ASP A 188 -18.90 -25.55 9.01
CA ASP A 188 -18.10 -24.76 8.07
C ASP A 188 -17.21 -25.68 7.22
N SER A 189 -17.09 -25.40 5.93
CA SER A 189 -16.17 -26.11 5.02
C SER A 189 -14.71 -25.67 5.16
N ARG A 190 -14.42 -24.58 5.86
CA ARG A 190 -13.06 -24.05 6.05
C ARG A 190 -12.31 -24.87 7.10
N TYR A 191 -11.06 -25.18 6.82
CA TYR A 191 -10.20 -25.92 7.75
C TYR A 191 -9.21 -24.99 8.46
N ILE A 192 -8.85 -25.35 9.70
CA ILE A 192 -7.74 -24.72 10.40
C ILE A 192 -6.43 -25.32 9.86
N PRO A 193 -5.45 -24.51 9.42
CA PRO A 193 -4.15 -25.02 8.98
C PRO A 193 -3.45 -25.73 10.13
N SER A 194 -2.66 -26.77 9.84
CA SER A 194 -1.79 -27.39 10.85
C SER A 194 -0.85 -26.38 11.49
N THR A 195 -0.29 -26.67 12.66
CA THR A 195 0.66 -25.78 13.35
C THR A 195 1.86 -25.45 12.46
N THR A 196 2.34 -26.43 11.68
CA THR A 196 3.44 -26.23 10.73
C THR A 196 3.02 -25.29 9.59
N MET A 197 1.84 -25.48 9.01
CA MET A 197 1.33 -24.58 7.97
C MET A 197 1.09 -23.17 8.50
N ALA A 198 0.56 -23.02 9.71
CA ALA A 198 0.36 -21.73 10.36
C ALA A 198 1.69 -21.00 10.56
N SER A 199 2.74 -21.69 11.05
CA SER A 199 4.06 -21.09 11.23
C SER A 199 4.72 -20.72 9.89
N GLN A 200 4.52 -21.49 8.83
CA GLN A 200 5.00 -21.15 7.47
C GLN A 200 4.29 -19.93 6.89
N GLN A 201 2.99 -19.76 7.15
CA GLN A 201 2.27 -18.54 6.75
C GLN A 201 2.78 -17.30 7.50
N LEU A 202 2.97 -17.42 8.83
CA LEU A 202 3.55 -16.34 9.63
C LEU A 202 4.97 -15.98 9.19
N ALA A 203 5.77 -17.00 8.82
CA ALA A 203 7.11 -16.78 8.28
C ALA A 203 7.10 -16.02 6.94
N ALA A 204 6.11 -16.29 6.08
CA ALA A 204 5.92 -15.51 4.86
C ALA A 204 5.52 -14.07 5.18
N ASP A 205 4.58 -13.87 6.10
CA ASP A 205 4.16 -12.52 6.54
C ASP A 205 5.33 -11.70 7.13
N ILE A 206 6.26 -12.36 7.86
CA ILE A 206 7.48 -11.73 8.38
C ILE A 206 8.42 -11.34 7.23
N ALA A 207 8.68 -12.27 6.31
CA ALA A 207 9.57 -12.05 5.16
C ALA A 207 9.05 -10.91 4.28
N ASP A 208 7.77 -10.94 3.90
CA ASP A 208 7.11 -9.89 3.11
C ASP A 208 7.20 -8.53 3.80
N SER A 209 6.91 -8.49 5.11
CA SER A 209 6.95 -7.26 5.90
C SER A 209 8.35 -6.64 6.00
N PHE A 210 9.39 -7.47 6.10
CA PHE A 210 10.77 -7.02 6.10
C PHE A 210 11.20 -6.55 4.72
N THR A 211 10.99 -7.36 3.69
CA THR A 211 11.46 -7.06 2.32
C THR A 211 10.77 -5.84 1.73
N ALA A 212 9.49 -5.61 2.05
CA ALA A 212 8.76 -4.40 1.64
C ALA A 212 9.40 -3.10 2.14
N LYS A 213 10.12 -3.13 3.27
CA LYS A 213 10.84 -1.96 3.81
C LYS A 213 12.10 -1.60 3.02
N LEU A 214 12.64 -2.54 2.22
CA LEU A 214 13.93 -2.41 1.56
C LEU A 214 13.85 -1.91 0.11
N VAL A 215 12.66 -1.93 -0.49
CA VAL A 215 12.46 -1.65 -1.92
C VAL A 215 11.53 -0.46 -2.12
N PRO A 216 11.88 0.55 -2.94
CA PRO A 216 10.91 1.52 -3.41
C PRO A 216 9.79 0.82 -4.17
N HIS A 217 8.56 1.23 -3.94
CA HIS A 217 7.41 0.58 -4.54
C HIS A 217 6.35 1.59 -5.00
N TYR A 218 5.50 1.18 -5.94
CA TYR A 218 4.39 2.01 -6.37
C TYR A 218 3.22 1.87 -5.41
N ILE A 219 2.69 3.01 -4.99
CA ILE A 219 1.41 3.12 -4.28
C ILE A 219 0.34 3.63 -5.25
N TYR A 220 -0.91 3.30 -4.94
CA TYR A 220 -2.09 3.77 -5.66
C TYR A 220 -3.04 4.44 -4.69
N TYR A 221 -3.56 5.58 -5.08
CA TYR A 221 -4.57 6.31 -4.33
C TYR A 221 -5.57 6.95 -5.30
N ASN A 222 -6.69 7.40 -4.77
CA ASN A 222 -7.74 8.02 -5.56
C ASN A 222 -7.80 9.51 -5.27
N VAL A 223 -7.94 10.31 -6.31
CA VAL A 223 -8.18 11.75 -6.23
C VAL A 223 -9.57 12.01 -6.80
N GLU A 224 -10.40 12.74 -6.08
CA GLU A 224 -11.76 13.07 -6.51
C GLU A 224 -11.73 14.18 -7.56
N LEU A 225 -12.66 14.13 -8.51
CA LEU A 225 -12.88 15.19 -9.49
C LEU A 225 -14.01 16.10 -9.03
N LEU A 226 -13.98 17.34 -9.47
CA LEU A 226 -15.09 18.27 -9.37
C LEU A 226 -15.95 18.15 -10.65
N ASP A 227 -17.22 17.83 -10.50
CA ASP A 227 -18.14 17.56 -11.60
C ASP A 227 -19.21 18.63 -11.81
N SER A 228 -19.25 19.63 -10.91
CA SER A 228 -20.22 20.71 -10.96
C SER A 228 -19.52 22.06 -11.19
N PRO A 229 -20.03 22.93 -12.04
CA PRO A 229 -19.50 24.28 -12.25
C PRO A 229 -19.47 25.10 -10.94
N ASP A 230 -18.42 25.90 -10.76
CA ASP A 230 -18.26 26.83 -9.63
C ASP A 230 -18.70 28.28 -9.98
N ILE A 231 -18.89 28.55 -11.25
CA ILE A 231 -19.47 29.79 -11.80
C ILE A 231 -20.55 29.40 -12.81
N GLU A 232 -21.34 30.36 -13.27
CA GLU A 232 -22.33 30.13 -14.33
C GLU A 232 -21.61 29.79 -15.64
N TYR A 233 -21.90 28.58 -16.20
CA TYR A 233 -21.38 28.11 -17.48
C TYR A 233 -22.44 28.27 -18.58
N THR A 234 -21.98 28.51 -19.79
CA THR A 234 -22.79 28.32 -20.99
C THR A 234 -22.93 26.83 -21.31
N ASP A 235 -23.96 26.44 -22.08
CA ASP A 235 -24.18 25.03 -22.51
C ASP A 235 -22.89 24.45 -23.13
N GLN A 236 -22.15 25.24 -23.93
CA GLN A 236 -20.90 24.79 -24.53
C GLN A 236 -19.78 24.56 -23.49
N GLN A 237 -19.74 25.31 -22.41
CA GLN A 237 -18.76 25.15 -21.33
C GLN A 237 -19.11 23.94 -20.46
N GLU A 238 -20.39 23.69 -20.21
CA GLU A 238 -20.87 22.45 -19.53
C GLU A 238 -20.50 21.21 -20.35
N ASP A 239 -20.76 21.25 -21.68
CA ASP A 239 -20.36 20.17 -22.57
C ASP A 239 -18.86 19.89 -22.55
N LEU A 240 -18.01 20.93 -22.42
CA LEU A 240 -16.56 20.75 -22.31
C LEU A 240 -16.18 20.06 -21.00
N LEU A 241 -16.78 20.43 -19.87
CA LEU A 241 -16.54 19.79 -18.58
C LEU A 241 -16.98 18.32 -18.64
N ASP A 242 -18.21 18.06 -19.03
CA ASP A 242 -18.78 16.72 -19.13
C ASP A 242 -17.97 15.78 -20.02
N ASN A 243 -17.57 16.25 -21.20
CA ASN A 243 -16.77 15.45 -22.11
C ASN A 243 -15.34 15.23 -21.57
N ALA A 244 -14.74 16.22 -20.88
CA ALA A 244 -13.46 16.05 -20.21
C ALA A 244 -13.55 14.93 -19.13
N LEU A 245 -14.58 14.96 -18.28
CA LEU A 245 -14.83 13.94 -17.25
C LEU A 245 -15.03 12.54 -17.89
N LYS A 246 -15.77 12.45 -19.01
CA LYS A 246 -15.93 11.19 -19.76
C LYS A 246 -14.58 10.67 -20.28
N PHE A 247 -13.71 11.54 -20.83
CA PHE A 247 -12.37 11.13 -21.27
C PHE A 247 -11.49 10.71 -20.11
N ILE A 248 -11.55 11.37 -18.95
CA ILE A 248 -10.84 10.96 -17.73
C ILE A 248 -11.27 9.55 -17.31
N LYS A 249 -12.57 9.27 -17.29
CA LYS A 249 -13.11 7.94 -16.97
C LYS A 249 -12.53 6.84 -17.86
N HIS A 250 -12.29 7.14 -19.13
CA HIS A 250 -11.68 6.24 -20.10
C HIS A 250 -10.14 6.33 -20.15
N ARG A 251 -9.51 7.04 -19.20
CA ARG A 251 -8.05 7.27 -19.11
C ARG A 251 -7.43 7.93 -20.35
N ARG A 252 -8.26 8.66 -21.12
CA ARG A 252 -7.81 9.47 -22.26
C ARG A 252 -7.41 10.86 -21.77
N TYR A 253 -6.34 10.87 -20.97
CA TYR A 253 -5.83 12.09 -20.30
C TYR A 253 -5.37 13.16 -21.29
N ASP A 254 -4.85 12.75 -22.46
CA ASP A 254 -4.52 13.63 -23.58
C ASP A 254 -5.71 14.50 -24.01
N ARG A 255 -6.85 13.85 -24.27
CA ARG A 255 -8.08 14.54 -24.70
C ARG A 255 -8.69 15.35 -23.57
N ALA A 256 -8.70 14.79 -22.36
CA ALA A 256 -9.21 15.48 -21.18
C ALA A 256 -8.45 16.80 -20.92
N SER A 257 -7.11 16.76 -20.93
CA SER A 257 -6.28 17.97 -20.76
C SER A 257 -6.60 19.03 -21.81
N THR A 258 -6.79 18.64 -23.08
CA THR A 258 -7.14 19.57 -24.16
C THR A 258 -8.48 20.27 -23.88
N LEU A 259 -9.52 19.52 -23.46
CA LEU A 259 -10.84 20.08 -23.19
C LEU A 259 -10.84 20.97 -21.94
N LEU A 260 -10.16 20.54 -20.87
CA LEU A 260 -10.02 21.32 -19.64
C LEU A 260 -9.27 22.63 -19.90
N THR A 261 -8.17 22.58 -20.67
CA THR A 261 -7.44 23.81 -21.06
C THR A 261 -8.31 24.75 -21.89
N ARG A 262 -9.12 24.22 -22.81
CA ARG A 262 -10.08 25.03 -23.57
C ARG A 262 -11.12 25.68 -22.67
N LEU A 263 -11.65 24.95 -21.69
CA LEU A 263 -12.62 25.46 -20.73
C LEU A 263 -12.00 26.54 -19.82
N ILE A 264 -10.75 26.35 -19.35
CA ILE A 264 -10.00 27.36 -18.59
C ILE A 264 -9.90 28.66 -19.38
N ASN A 265 -9.56 28.58 -20.67
CA ASN A 265 -9.47 29.77 -21.54
C ASN A 265 -10.84 30.44 -21.75
N GLN A 266 -11.90 29.67 -21.99
CA GLN A 266 -13.25 30.20 -22.22
C GLN A 266 -13.87 30.83 -20.95
N THR A 267 -13.45 30.38 -19.76
CA THR A 267 -13.83 31.00 -18.48
C THR A 267 -12.90 32.15 -18.06
N ASN A 268 -11.98 32.57 -18.93
CA ASN A 268 -10.94 33.57 -18.64
C ASN A 268 -10.20 33.28 -17.32
N GLU A 269 -9.92 32.00 -17.07
CA GLU A 269 -9.25 31.49 -15.86
C GLU A 269 -9.99 31.80 -14.51
N LYS A 270 -11.28 32.12 -14.55
CA LYS A 270 -12.06 32.49 -13.37
C LYS A 270 -12.70 31.29 -12.65
N SER A 271 -12.81 30.12 -13.31
CA SER A 271 -13.35 28.90 -12.71
C SER A 271 -12.22 28.04 -12.15
N TYR A 272 -12.34 27.63 -10.89
CA TYR A 272 -11.38 26.72 -10.28
C TYR A 272 -11.61 25.26 -10.68
N VAL A 273 -12.82 24.86 -11.06
CA VAL A 273 -13.17 23.47 -11.39
C VAL A 273 -12.30 22.89 -12.51
N PRO A 274 -12.19 23.49 -13.71
CA PRO A 274 -11.37 22.93 -14.77
C PRO A 274 -9.86 23.01 -14.44
N ILE A 275 -9.41 24.01 -13.69
CA ILE A 275 -8.00 24.13 -13.26
C ILE A 275 -7.65 23.00 -12.30
N TYR A 276 -8.50 22.74 -11.31
CA TYR A 276 -8.33 21.64 -10.37
C TYR A 276 -8.33 20.28 -11.09
N ASN A 277 -9.33 20.02 -11.94
CA ASN A 277 -9.42 18.77 -12.69
C ASN A 277 -8.24 18.55 -13.64
N LEU A 278 -7.70 19.62 -14.22
CA LEU A 278 -6.45 19.56 -14.98
C LEU A 278 -5.27 19.18 -14.08
N GLY A 279 -5.23 19.70 -12.84
CA GLY A 279 -4.27 19.27 -11.80
C GLY A 279 -4.34 17.78 -11.52
N VAL A 280 -5.55 17.23 -11.35
CA VAL A 280 -5.77 15.78 -11.13
C VAL A 280 -5.28 14.94 -12.32
N VAL A 281 -5.55 15.38 -13.53
CA VAL A 281 -5.06 14.70 -14.75
C VAL A 281 -3.53 14.76 -14.84
N THR A 282 -2.95 15.92 -14.56
CA THR A 282 -1.49 16.13 -14.55
C THR A 282 -0.80 15.27 -13.50
N GLU A 283 -1.41 15.14 -12.31
CA GLU A 283 -0.95 14.25 -11.26
C GLU A 283 -1.02 12.77 -11.69
N ALA A 284 -2.09 12.37 -12.36
CA ALA A 284 -2.25 11.00 -12.89
C ALA A 284 -1.20 10.66 -13.96
N LEU A 285 -0.71 11.66 -14.69
CA LEU A 285 0.42 11.55 -15.63
C LEU A 285 1.79 11.50 -14.94
N GLY A 286 1.85 11.74 -13.61
CA GLY A 286 3.08 11.74 -12.82
C GLY A 286 3.85 13.06 -12.84
N GLN A 287 3.24 14.14 -13.28
CA GLN A 287 3.78 15.50 -13.35
C GLN A 287 3.40 16.26 -12.06
N TYR A 288 3.95 15.83 -10.93
CA TYR A 288 3.48 16.23 -9.60
C TYR A 288 3.70 17.72 -9.28
N GLU A 289 4.82 18.31 -9.71
CA GLU A 289 5.11 19.73 -9.51
C GLU A 289 4.16 20.63 -10.31
N GLU A 290 3.83 20.24 -11.53
CA GLU A 290 2.83 20.94 -12.34
C GLU A 290 1.42 20.81 -11.75
N ALA A 291 1.06 19.61 -11.29
CA ALA A 291 -0.21 19.37 -10.59
C ALA A 291 -0.34 20.24 -9.34
N GLN A 292 0.73 20.35 -8.52
CA GLN A 292 0.78 21.24 -7.37
C GLN A 292 0.52 22.69 -7.75
N ALA A 293 1.14 23.15 -8.84
CA ALA A 293 0.94 24.54 -9.31
C ALA A 293 -0.52 24.79 -9.71
N LEU A 294 -1.15 23.82 -10.38
CA LEU A 294 -2.56 23.89 -10.76
C LEU A 294 -3.50 23.88 -9.55
N TYR A 295 -3.24 23.02 -8.55
CA TYR A 295 -4.02 23.00 -7.31
C TYR A 295 -3.93 24.33 -6.56
N LYS A 296 -2.73 24.89 -6.43
CA LYS A 296 -2.53 26.21 -5.82
C LYS A 296 -3.17 27.35 -6.63
N LYS A 297 -3.26 27.20 -7.96
CA LYS A 297 -3.97 28.16 -8.82
C LYS A 297 -5.47 28.07 -8.60
N ALA A 298 -6.02 26.86 -8.53
CA ALA A 298 -7.44 26.63 -8.24
C ALA A 298 -7.82 27.17 -6.85
N ASP A 299 -7.02 26.92 -5.82
CA ASP A 299 -7.23 27.38 -4.44
C ASP A 299 -7.36 28.91 -4.33
N LYS A 300 -6.56 29.66 -5.09
CA LYS A 300 -6.61 31.12 -5.09
C LYS A 300 -7.93 31.69 -5.63
N LEU A 301 -8.71 30.90 -6.34
CA LEU A 301 -10.01 31.31 -6.91
C LEU A 301 -11.17 30.97 -5.98
N THR A 302 -10.96 30.16 -4.95
CA THR A 302 -12.00 29.81 -4.00
C THR A 302 -12.21 30.90 -2.98
N ILE A 303 -13.48 31.18 -2.64
CA ILE A 303 -13.85 32.12 -1.56
C ILE A 303 -14.00 31.34 -0.26
N GLU A 304 -14.53 30.13 -0.35
CA GLU A 304 -14.71 29.19 0.77
C GLU A 304 -13.83 27.96 0.56
N PRO A 305 -13.42 27.27 1.65
CA PRO A 305 -12.60 26.06 1.54
C PRO A 305 -13.31 24.97 0.74
N VAL A 306 -12.67 24.51 -0.34
CA VAL A 306 -13.12 23.36 -1.13
C VAL A 306 -12.36 22.12 -0.67
N GLU A 307 -13.07 21.12 -0.14
CA GLU A 307 -12.47 19.95 0.50
C GLU A 307 -11.51 19.19 -0.44
N GLN A 308 -11.92 18.98 -1.69
CA GLN A 308 -11.11 18.28 -2.69
C GLN A 308 -9.79 19.02 -2.98
N ILE A 309 -9.83 20.35 -3.10
CA ILE A 309 -8.63 21.17 -3.35
C ILE A 309 -7.69 21.13 -2.14
N ASN A 310 -8.24 21.27 -0.93
CA ASN A 310 -7.47 21.20 0.31
C ASN A 310 -6.78 19.83 0.48
N HIS A 311 -7.51 18.75 0.21
CA HIS A 311 -6.96 17.38 0.24
C HIS A 311 -5.83 17.22 -0.79
N ALA A 312 -6.01 17.71 -2.02
CA ALA A 312 -5.02 17.63 -3.08
C ALA A 312 -3.73 18.40 -2.71
N ILE A 313 -3.85 19.62 -2.19
CA ILE A 313 -2.69 20.43 -1.76
C ILE A 313 -1.95 19.77 -0.62
N ASN A 314 -2.66 19.26 0.39
CA ASN A 314 -2.05 18.64 1.56
C ASN A 314 -1.29 17.34 1.23
N HIS A 315 -1.74 16.57 0.24
CA HIS A 315 -1.07 15.32 -0.10
C HIS A 315 0.04 15.48 -1.15
N ILE A 316 -0.12 16.41 -2.11
CA ILE A 316 0.81 16.50 -3.26
C ILE A 316 2.25 16.83 -2.82
N ASP A 317 2.43 17.64 -1.79
CA ASP A 317 3.75 17.99 -1.24
C ASP A 317 4.47 16.73 -0.74
N LYS A 318 3.74 15.83 -0.05
CA LYS A 318 4.28 14.56 0.41
C LYS A 318 4.63 13.62 -0.75
N ILE A 319 3.79 13.59 -1.78
CA ILE A 319 4.03 12.78 -2.99
C ILE A 319 5.30 13.26 -3.71
N ILE A 320 5.48 14.57 -3.89
CA ILE A 320 6.69 15.15 -4.51
C ILE A 320 7.94 14.74 -3.72
N GLN A 321 7.93 14.91 -2.40
CA GLN A 321 9.07 14.54 -1.54
C GLN A 321 9.37 13.04 -1.61
N GLN A 322 8.35 12.18 -1.49
CA GLN A 322 8.51 10.73 -1.56
C GLN A 322 9.05 10.28 -2.92
N ASN A 323 8.52 10.86 -4.01
CA ASN A 323 8.99 10.54 -5.35
C ASN A 323 10.47 10.92 -5.55
N LYS A 324 10.89 12.11 -5.11
CA LYS A 324 12.30 12.55 -5.15
C LYS A 324 13.20 11.63 -4.36
N GLN A 325 12.80 11.26 -3.13
CA GLN A 325 13.57 10.31 -2.30
C GLN A 325 13.69 8.94 -2.98
N ALA A 326 12.58 8.40 -3.51
CA ALA A 326 12.58 7.12 -4.20
C ALA A 326 13.48 7.13 -5.46
N LEU A 327 13.43 8.21 -6.24
CA LEU A 327 14.29 8.37 -7.42
C LEU A 327 15.79 8.40 -7.04
N ASN A 328 16.14 9.03 -5.91
CA ASN A 328 17.53 9.02 -5.41
C ASN A 328 18.00 7.63 -4.96
N GLN A 329 17.10 6.78 -4.43
CA GLN A 329 17.40 5.38 -4.08
C GLN A 329 17.59 4.48 -5.31
N ILE A 330 17.06 4.88 -6.46
CA ILE A 330 17.12 4.10 -7.71
C ILE A 330 18.34 4.46 -8.55
N LYS A 331 18.78 5.74 -8.53
CA LYS A 331 19.84 6.27 -9.41
C LYS A 331 21.24 5.73 -9.14
N LYS A 332 21.43 5.01 -8.05
CA LYS A 332 22.68 4.33 -7.68
C LYS A 332 22.56 2.82 -7.92
#